data_399b352e943bd20daa310c649d2cac62
#
_entry.id   399b352e943bd20daa310c649d2cac62
#
_cell.length_a   1.000
_cell.length_b   1.000
_cell.length_c   1.000
_cell.angle_alpha   90.00
_cell.angle_beta   90.00
_cell.angle_gamma   90.00
#
_symmetry.space_group_name_H-M   'P 1'
#
loop_
_entity.id
_entity.type
_entity.pdbx_description
1 polymer ?
#
loop_
_entity_poly.entity_id
_entity_poly.type
_entity_poly.pdbx_seq_one_letter_code
_entity_poly.pdbx_strand_id
1 'polypeptide(L)'
;MKLDLLAIAPHPDDVELTSGGTMIKMAEAGYRTGILDLTQGETGTRGTPQTRLQEAARAGKILGVAVRRNLGLPDAHLSVSDEYKAAIAAVIREFEPRTVILPYWEGRHPDHYTAARLGYEACFVAGLKNYALAGIAYRPFKILYAAAYADVRPTFAVDITKHYERRRRAILAYTSQFRPPKRDRKSKVELPLDELEERMSLQARHYGRMIGVKFAEGFVVKEVFQTDDIVKMPVRSM
;
A
#
# COMPACT_ATOMS: atom_id res chain seq x y z
N MET A 1 -7.12 14.22 13.21
CA MET A 1 -6.50 14.74 11.95
C MET A 1 -7.12 13.98 10.80
N LYS A 2 -7.68 14.68 9.80
CA LYS A 2 -8.25 13.99 8.61
C LYS A 2 -7.14 13.72 7.58
N LEU A 3 -7.22 12.57 6.92
CA LEU A 3 -6.33 12.19 5.81
C LEU A 3 -7.05 12.31 4.46
N ASP A 4 -6.29 12.66 3.42
CA ASP A 4 -6.77 12.60 2.05
C ASP A 4 -6.59 11.20 1.44
N LEU A 5 -5.53 10.50 1.87
CA LEU A 5 -5.14 9.18 1.37
C LEU A 5 -4.61 8.29 2.50
N LEU A 6 -5.16 7.09 2.63
CA LEU A 6 -4.67 6.04 3.53
C LEU A 6 -4.32 4.80 2.72
N ALA A 7 -3.08 4.35 2.79
CA ALA A 7 -2.69 3.03 2.27
C ALA A 7 -2.72 2.00 3.40
N ILE A 8 -3.41 0.88 3.17
CA ILE A 8 -3.53 -0.24 4.11
C ILE A 8 -2.83 -1.45 3.50
N ALA A 9 -1.92 -2.05 4.23
CA ALA A 9 -1.17 -3.22 3.77
C ALA A 9 -0.96 -4.22 4.91
N PRO A 10 -0.77 -5.52 4.61
CA PRO A 10 -0.56 -6.53 5.65
C PRO A 10 0.74 -6.31 6.42
N HIS A 11 1.85 -6.01 5.75
CA HIS A 11 3.16 -5.95 6.41
C HIS A 11 3.83 -4.59 6.23
N PRO A 12 4.72 -4.19 7.17
CA PRO A 12 5.62 -3.07 6.97
C PRO A 12 6.57 -3.37 5.80
N ASP A 13 6.64 -2.52 4.79
CA ASP A 13 7.33 -2.53 3.50
C ASP A 13 6.40 -2.66 2.26
N ASP A 14 5.25 -3.27 2.37
CA ASP A 14 4.34 -3.50 1.24
C ASP A 14 3.89 -2.22 0.56
N VAL A 15 3.58 -1.16 1.32
CA VAL A 15 3.16 0.13 0.75
C VAL A 15 4.30 0.74 -0.06
N GLU A 16 5.52 0.68 0.44
CA GLU A 16 6.72 1.14 -0.26
C GLU A 16 6.92 0.38 -1.57
N LEU A 17 6.71 -0.94 -1.55
CA LEU A 17 6.87 -1.82 -2.71
C LEU A 17 5.76 -1.66 -3.74
N THR A 18 4.55 -1.28 -3.35
CA THR A 18 3.39 -1.30 -4.25
C THR A 18 2.92 0.08 -4.70
N SER A 19 2.99 1.08 -3.83
CA SER A 19 2.42 2.42 -4.05
C SER A 19 3.25 3.56 -3.46
N GLY A 20 4.50 3.28 -3.05
CA GLY A 20 5.35 4.25 -2.37
C GLY A 20 5.64 5.52 -3.17
N GLY A 21 5.80 5.41 -4.49
CA GLY A 21 6.00 6.56 -5.37
C GLY A 21 4.76 7.44 -5.45
N THR A 22 3.58 6.83 -5.48
CA THR A 22 2.29 7.53 -5.42
C THR A 22 2.11 8.24 -4.08
N MET A 23 2.45 7.57 -2.96
CA MET A 23 2.41 8.19 -1.63
C MET A 23 3.28 9.44 -1.56
N ILE A 24 4.53 9.37 -2.06
CA ILE A 24 5.44 10.53 -2.13
C ILE A 24 4.84 11.64 -2.98
N LYS A 25 4.37 11.31 -4.18
CA LYS A 25 3.79 12.28 -5.10
C LYS A 25 2.58 13.02 -4.51
N MET A 26 1.71 12.28 -3.81
CA MET A 26 0.55 12.87 -3.14
C MET A 26 0.95 13.75 -1.95
N ALA A 27 1.92 13.32 -1.15
CA ALA A 27 2.44 14.13 -0.05
C ALA A 27 3.09 15.43 -0.57
N GLU A 28 3.87 15.38 -1.64
CA GLU A 28 4.47 16.56 -2.29
C GLU A 28 3.42 17.50 -2.93
N ALA A 29 2.29 16.96 -3.35
CA ALA A 29 1.14 17.74 -3.82
C ALA A 29 0.33 18.41 -2.69
N GLY A 30 0.74 18.24 -1.42
CA GLY A 30 0.11 18.84 -0.25
C GLY A 30 -1.00 18.01 0.38
N TYR A 31 -1.27 16.80 -0.11
CA TYR A 31 -2.24 15.91 0.50
C TYR A 31 -1.69 15.28 1.78
N ARG A 32 -2.54 15.14 2.79
CA ARG A 32 -2.22 14.41 4.02
C ARG A 32 -2.37 12.91 3.77
N THR A 33 -1.24 12.22 3.71
CA THR A 33 -1.17 10.78 3.45
C THR A 33 -0.86 10.02 4.72
N GLY A 34 -1.36 8.78 4.83
CA GLY A 34 -1.10 7.89 5.95
C GLY A 34 -0.91 6.45 5.51
N ILE A 35 -0.29 5.65 6.38
CA ILE A 35 -0.11 4.21 6.20
C ILE A 35 -0.68 3.49 7.42
N LEU A 36 -1.39 2.38 7.16
CA LEU A 36 -1.82 1.41 8.15
C LEU A 36 -1.23 0.04 7.81
N ASP A 37 -0.24 -0.38 8.59
CA ASP A 37 0.27 -1.74 8.56
C ASP A 37 -0.62 -2.62 9.46
N LEU A 38 -1.09 -3.77 8.98
CA LEU A 38 -1.96 -4.64 9.77
C LEU A 38 -1.18 -5.49 10.77
N THR A 39 -0.02 -6.02 10.39
CA THR A 39 0.86 -6.86 11.22
C THR A 39 2.21 -6.19 11.46
N GLN A 40 3.03 -6.78 12.31
CA GLN A 40 4.42 -6.36 12.49
C GLN A 40 5.40 -7.14 11.61
N GLY A 41 4.91 -8.12 10.82
CA GLY A 41 5.75 -9.01 10.02
C GLY A 41 6.60 -9.95 10.88
N GLU A 42 6.08 -10.33 12.06
CA GLU A 42 6.82 -11.05 13.10
C GLU A 42 7.14 -12.50 12.77
N THR A 43 6.44 -13.10 11.80
CA THR A 43 6.75 -14.46 11.32
C THR A 43 7.79 -14.46 10.21
N GLY A 44 8.20 -13.27 9.74
CA GLY A 44 9.23 -13.14 8.72
C GLY A 44 10.57 -13.72 9.16
N THR A 45 11.33 -14.26 8.21
CA THR A 45 12.61 -14.91 8.46
C THR A 45 13.66 -13.97 9.06
N ARG A 46 13.51 -12.65 8.88
CA ARG A 46 14.50 -11.63 9.21
C ARG A 46 13.90 -10.43 9.95
N GLY A 47 14.72 -9.85 10.80
CA GLY A 47 14.34 -8.75 11.66
C GLY A 47 13.50 -9.21 12.85
N THR A 48 13.31 -8.31 13.80
CA THR A 48 12.37 -8.47 14.91
C THR A 48 11.22 -7.48 14.71
N PRO A 49 10.07 -7.66 15.38
CA PRO A 49 9.00 -6.67 15.35
C PRO A 49 9.49 -5.25 15.62
N GLN A 50 10.35 -5.09 16.63
CA GLN A 50 10.91 -3.79 17.01
C GLN A 50 11.81 -3.20 15.89
N THR A 51 12.63 -4.03 15.27
CA THR A 51 13.47 -3.60 14.14
C THR A 51 12.61 -3.16 12.97
N ARG A 52 11.61 -3.96 12.60
CA ARG A 52 10.70 -3.63 11.50
C ARG A 52 9.88 -2.37 11.74
N LEU A 53 9.40 -2.14 12.98
CA LEU A 53 8.73 -0.89 13.33
C LEU A 53 9.64 0.33 13.21
N GLN A 54 10.92 0.22 13.60
CA GLN A 54 11.90 1.30 13.44
C GLN A 54 12.20 1.56 11.96
N GLU A 55 12.30 0.52 11.15
CA GLU A 55 12.49 0.62 9.69
C GLU A 55 11.30 1.27 9.03
N ALA A 56 10.07 0.85 9.40
CA ALA A 56 8.83 1.44 8.95
C ALA A 56 8.73 2.94 9.28
N ALA A 57 9.15 3.32 10.50
CA ALA A 57 9.17 4.74 10.89
C ALA A 57 10.17 5.56 10.03
N ARG A 58 11.36 5.01 9.72
CA ARG A 58 12.32 5.65 8.81
C ARG A 58 11.76 5.77 7.39
N ALA A 59 11.19 4.68 6.87
CA ALA A 59 10.56 4.65 5.55
C ALA A 59 9.41 5.66 5.46
N GLY A 60 8.54 5.75 6.47
CA GLY A 60 7.46 6.73 6.54
C GLY A 60 7.96 8.17 6.45
N LYS A 61 9.07 8.51 7.12
CA LYS A 61 9.72 9.82 7.00
C LYS A 61 10.22 10.08 5.56
N ILE A 62 10.82 9.07 4.92
CA ILE A 62 11.28 9.18 3.53
C ILE A 62 10.09 9.37 2.59
N LEU A 63 9.00 8.65 2.79
CA LEU A 63 7.77 8.80 2.00
C LEU A 63 7.11 10.18 2.22
N GLY A 64 7.30 10.78 3.40
CA GLY A 64 6.67 12.05 3.76
C GLY A 64 5.22 11.88 4.23
N VAL A 65 4.86 10.70 4.73
CA VAL A 65 3.51 10.46 5.25
C VAL A 65 3.29 11.17 6.58
N ALA A 66 2.08 11.71 6.77
CA ALA A 66 1.71 12.45 7.98
C ALA A 66 1.53 11.51 9.18
N VAL A 67 1.14 10.26 8.95
CA VAL A 67 0.96 9.24 9.98
C VAL A 67 1.28 7.85 9.45
N ARG A 68 1.86 7.03 10.31
CA ARG A 68 1.95 5.58 10.11
C ARG A 68 1.50 4.89 11.39
N ARG A 69 0.58 3.95 11.26
CA ARG A 69 0.02 3.16 12.36
C ARG A 69 0.22 1.68 12.07
N ASN A 70 0.45 0.88 13.11
CA ASN A 70 0.46 -0.58 13.02
C ASN A 70 -0.59 -1.13 13.99
N LEU A 71 -1.40 -2.10 13.55
CA LEU A 71 -2.44 -2.72 14.39
C LEU A 71 -1.91 -3.86 15.26
N GLY A 72 -0.76 -4.44 14.92
CA GLY A 72 -0.20 -5.59 15.64
C GLY A 72 -1.06 -6.84 15.54
N LEU A 73 -1.83 -7.00 14.45
CA LEU A 73 -2.56 -8.23 14.18
C LEU A 73 -1.57 -9.37 13.90
N PRO A 74 -1.93 -10.63 14.17
CA PRO A 74 -1.01 -11.75 14.00
C PRO A 74 -0.60 -11.94 12.53
N ASP A 75 0.70 -11.90 12.27
CA ASP A 75 1.29 -12.14 10.95
C ASP A 75 1.13 -13.60 10.52
N ALA A 76 0.89 -13.84 9.24
CA ALA A 76 0.54 -15.13 8.64
C ALA A 76 -0.78 -15.74 9.14
N HIS A 77 -1.53 -15.04 9.98
CA HIS A 77 -2.80 -15.47 10.56
C HIS A 77 -3.94 -14.47 10.32
N LEU A 78 -3.79 -13.56 9.36
CA LEU A 78 -4.87 -12.65 9.01
C LEU A 78 -6.10 -13.43 8.54
N SER A 79 -7.25 -13.08 9.08
CA SER A 79 -8.54 -13.67 8.73
C SER A 79 -9.62 -12.60 8.61
N VAL A 80 -10.65 -12.86 7.82
CA VAL A 80 -11.77 -11.92 7.66
C VAL A 80 -12.71 -12.07 8.87
N SER A 81 -12.27 -11.59 10.02
CA SER A 81 -13.05 -11.61 11.27
C SER A 81 -13.69 -10.25 11.54
N ASP A 82 -14.78 -10.25 12.33
CA ASP A 82 -15.44 -9.00 12.73
C ASP A 82 -14.54 -8.13 13.61
N GLU A 83 -13.70 -8.75 14.45
CA GLU A 83 -12.72 -8.07 15.28
C GLU A 83 -11.71 -7.27 14.42
N TYR A 84 -11.10 -7.91 13.42
CA TYR A 84 -10.10 -7.24 12.58
C TYR A 84 -10.73 -6.17 11.68
N LYS A 85 -11.95 -6.44 11.16
CA LYS A 85 -12.71 -5.40 10.45
C LYS A 85 -12.99 -4.19 11.32
N ALA A 86 -13.42 -4.41 12.56
CA ALA A 86 -13.68 -3.35 13.52
C ALA A 86 -12.41 -2.54 13.82
N ALA A 87 -11.27 -3.20 14.04
CA ALA A 87 -10.00 -2.54 14.29
C ALA A 87 -9.58 -1.61 13.11
N ILE A 88 -9.69 -2.07 11.88
CA ILE A 88 -9.39 -1.27 10.69
C ILE A 88 -10.42 -0.14 10.52
N ALA A 89 -11.72 -0.45 10.71
CA ALA A 89 -12.81 0.52 10.60
C ALA A 89 -12.68 1.64 11.64
N ALA A 90 -12.16 1.36 12.85
CA ALA A 90 -11.88 2.38 13.85
C ALA A 90 -10.83 3.39 13.36
N VAL A 91 -9.76 2.91 12.71
CA VAL A 91 -8.74 3.77 12.11
C VAL A 91 -9.33 4.61 10.96
N ILE A 92 -10.22 4.01 10.14
CA ILE A 92 -10.91 4.74 9.08
C ILE A 92 -11.80 5.86 9.66
N ARG A 93 -12.55 5.61 10.74
CA ARG A 93 -13.34 6.65 11.42
C ARG A 93 -12.48 7.73 12.08
N GLU A 94 -11.32 7.34 12.66
CA GLU A 94 -10.40 8.28 13.29
C GLU A 94 -9.80 9.27 12.28
N PHE A 95 -9.39 8.77 11.11
CA PHE A 95 -8.69 9.58 10.13
C PHE A 95 -9.54 10.06 8.94
N GLU A 96 -10.74 9.56 8.78
CA GLU A 96 -11.67 9.94 7.70
C GLU A 96 -11.00 10.05 6.32
N PRO A 97 -10.25 9.02 5.82
CA PRO A 97 -9.52 9.13 4.58
C PRO A 97 -10.48 9.21 3.39
N ARG A 98 -10.30 10.21 2.52
CA ARG A 98 -11.12 10.32 1.30
C ARG A 98 -10.87 9.18 0.34
N THR A 99 -9.62 8.73 0.23
CA THR A 99 -9.18 7.63 -0.64
C THR A 99 -8.45 6.58 0.19
N VAL A 100 -8.72 5.31 -0.08
CA VAL A 100 -8.00 4.17 0.51
C VAL A 100 -7.30 3.40 -0.61
N ILE A 101 -6.02 3.05 -0.41
CA ILE A 101 -5.29 2.09 -1.24
C ILE A 101 -5.23 0.77 -0.49
N LEU A 102 -5.60 -0.31 -1.15
CA LEU A 102 -5.52 -1.69 -0.67
C LEU A 102 -4.58 -2.51 -1.55
N PRO A 103 -4.06 -3.65 -1.07
CA PRO A 103 -3.46 -4.65 -1.94
C PRO A 103 -4.47 -5.14 -2.99
N TYR A 104 -3.98 -5.69 -4.10
CA TYR A 104 -4.86 -6.38 -5.04
C TYR A 104 -5.44 -7.65 -4.38
N TRP A 105 -6.68 -7.98 -4.71
CA TRP A 105 -7.46 -9.04 -4.04
C TRP A 105 -7.11 -10.48 -4.47
N GLU A 106 -6.14 -10.62 -5.35
CA GLU A 106 -5.57 -11.90 -5.77
C GLU A 106 -4.05 -11.82 -5.70
N GLY A 107 -3.39 -12.94 -5.49
CA GLY A 107 -1.95 -13.01 -5.43
C GLY A 107 -1.45 -14.22 -4.66
N ARG A 108 -0.14 -14.37 -4.61
CA ARG A 108 0.50 -15.53 -3.99
C ARG A 108 0.42 -15.54 -2.46
N HIS A 109 0.50 -14.36 -1.83
CA HIS A 109 0.60 -14.27 -0.37
C HIS A 109 -0.79 -14.22 0.27
N PRO A 110 -1.14 -15.14 1.18
CA PRO A 110 -2.44 -15.18 1.83
C PRO A 110 -2.83 -13.86 2.51
N ASP A 111 -1.91 -13.25 3.25
CA ASP A 111 -2.19 -12.01 3.97
C ASP A 111 -2.51 -10.85 3.03
N HIS A 112 -1.95 -10.81 1.80
CA HIS A 112 -2.23 -9.73 0.87
C HIS A 112 -3.67 -9.74 0.38
N TYR A 113 -4.19 -10.89 -0.08
CA TYR A 113 -5.58 -10.96 -0.52
C TYR A 113 -6.56 -10.91 0.66
N THR A 114 -6.15 -11.39 1.85
CA THR A 114 -6.94 -11.25 3.08
C THR A 114 -7.01 -9.78 3.51
N ALA A 115 -5.90 -9.05 3.49
CA ALA A 115 -5.86 -7.61 3.79
C ALA A 115 -6.70 -6.78 2.81
N ALA A 116 -6.69 -7.15 1.53
CA ALA A 116 -7.55 -6.52 0.52
C ALA A 116 -9.03 -6.66 0.88
N ARG A 117 -9.46 -7.87 1.24
CA ARG A 117 -10.84 -8.15 1.64
C ARG A 117 -11.20 -7.48 2.96
N LEU A 118 -10.35 -7.60 3.98
CA LEU A 118 -10.53 -6.94 5.28
C LEU A 118 -10.67 -5.43 5.13
N GLY A 119 -9.77 -4.80 4.38
CA GLY A 119 -9.79 -3.36 4.14
C GLY A 119 -11.05 -2.90 3.42
N TYR A 120 -11.50 -3.66 2.42
CA TYR A 120 -12.75 -3.39 1.71
C TYR A 120 -13.97 -3.48 2.63
N GLU A 121 -14.11 -4.58 3.38
CA GLU A 121 -15.21 -4.77 4.32
C GLU A 121 -15.16 -3.75 5.47
N ALA A 122 -13.97 -3.39 5.95
CA ALA A 122 -13.79 -2.34 6.96
C ALA A 122 -14.22 -0.96 6.47
N CYS A 123 -13.95 -0.60 5.21
CA CYS A 123 -14.46 0.63 4.60
C CYS A 123 -16.00 0.67 4.58
N PHE A 124 -16.62 -0.49 4.35
CA PHE A 124 -18.08 -0.59 4.37
C PHE A 124 -18.64 -0.42 5.79
N VAL A 125 -18.14 -1.19 6.76
CA VAL A 125 -18.69 -1.15 8.14
C VAL A 125 -18.38 0.17 8.85
N ALA A 126 -17.28 0.83 8.53
CA ALA A 126 -16.95 2.16 9.05
C ALA A 126 -18.04 3.20 8.72
N GLY A 127 -18.76 3.03 7.61
CA GLY A 127 -19.87 3.89 7.21
C GLY A 127 -21.23 3.56 7.84
N LEU A 128 -21.34 2.47 8.62
CA LEU A 128 -22.59 2.06 9.23
C LEU A 128 -22.80 2.77 10.58
N LYS A 129 -23.82 3.62 10.67
CA LYS A 129 -24.11 4.40 11.89
C LYS A 129 -24.35 3.53 13.14
N ASN A 130 -25.04 2.40 12.95
CA ASN A 130 -25.42 1.51 14.05
C ASN A 130 -24.41 0.38 14.30
N TYR A 131 -23.27 0.38 13.62
CA TYR A 131 -22.19 -0.57 13.91
C TYR A 131 -21.49 -0.12 15.21
N ALA A 132 -21.38 -1.03 16.17
CA ALA A 132 -20.82 -0.77 17.51
C ALA A 132 -19.31 -0.45 17.43
N LEU A 133 -19.00 0.79 17.06
CA LEU A 133 -17.65 1.28 16.85
C LEU A 133 -17.56 2.75 17.27
N ALA A 134 -16.47 3.14 17.95
CA ALA A 134 -16.23 4.52 18.33
C ALA A 134 -16.09 5.45 17.11
N GLY A 135 -16.36 6.74 17.29
CA GLY A 135 -16.24 7.76 16.29
C GLY A 135 -17.49 7.92 15.39
N ILE A 136 -17.49 8.95 14.57
CA ILE A 136 -18.57 9.26 13.64
C ILE A 136 -18.49 8.29 12.45
N ALA A 137 -19.63 7.75 12.03
CA ALA A 137 -19.70 6.89 10.85
C ALA A 137 -19.15 7.61 9.62
N TYR A 138 -18.16 7.00 8.98
CA TYR A 138 -17.49 7.57 7.83
C TYR A 138 -17.19 6.48 6.79
N ARG A 139 -17.45 6.77 5.52
CA ARG A 139 -17.14 5.87 4.40
C ARG A 139 -16.18 6.58 3.45
N PRO A 140 -15.02 5.98 3.15
CA PRO A 140 -14.12 6.49 2.12
C PRO A 140 -14.86 6.63 0.78
N PHE A 141 -14.56 7.70 0.06
CA PHE A 141 -15.19 7.97 -1.23
C PHE A 141 -14.65 7.05 -2.33
N LYS A 142 -13.39 6.60 -2.19
CA LYS A 142 -12.68 5.87 -3.24
C LYS A 142 -11.82 4.76 -2.66
N ILE A 143 -11.87 3.59 -3.26
CA ILE A 143 -10.98 2.47 -2.97
C ILE A 143 -10.18 2.13 -4.23
N LEU A 144 -8.86 2.12 -4.12
CA LEU A 144 -7.91 1.78 -5.18
C LEU A 144 -7.17 0.51 -4.77
N TYR A 145 -6.87 -0.34 -5.72
CA TYR A 145 -6.09 -1.57 -5.48
C TYR A 145 -4.74 -1.46 -6.19
N ALA A 146 -3.66 -1.58 -5.43
CA ALA A 146 -2.31 -1.56 -5.98
C ALA A 146 -2.00 -2.86 -6.73
N ALA A 147 -1.67 -2.76 -8.01
CA ALA A 147 -1.53 -3.91 -8.91
C ALA A 147 -0.13 -4.58 -8.88
N ALA A 148 0.78 -4.11 -8.02
CA ALA A 148 2.20 -4.46 -8.10
C ALA A 148 2.53 -5.95 -7.93
N TYR A 149 1.73 -6.71 -7.18
CA TYR A 149 1.95 -8.15 -6.96
C TYR A 149 1.04 -9.06 -7.79
N ALA A 150 0.27 -8.49 -8.70
CA ALA A 150 -0.66 -9.23 -9.53
C ALA A 150 -0.28 -9.15 -11.01
N ASP A 151 -0.50 -10.23 -11.73
CA ASP A 151 -0.44 -10.24 -13.19
C ASP A 151 -1.78 -9.74 -13.74
N VAL A 152 -1.99 -8.43 -13.66
CA VAL A 152 -3.25 -7.78 -14.02
C VAL A 152 -2.99 -6.50 -14.78
N ARG A 153 -3.82 -6.24 -15.80
CA ARG A 153 -3.79 -4.96 -16.49
C ARG A 153 -4.40 -3.89 -15.58
N PRO A 154 -3.66 -2.83 -15.20
CA PRO A 154 -4.19 -1.76 -14.38
C PRO A 154 -5.28 -0.98 -15.12
N THR A 155 -6.24 -0.44 -14.39
CA THR A 155 -7.25 0.48 -14.96
C THR A 155 -6.68 1.88 -15.17
N PHE A 156 -5.68 2.26 -14.37
CA PHE A 156 -4.90 3.48 -14.54
C PHE A 156 -3.51 3.31 -13.91
N ALA A 157 -2.59 4.19 -14.29
CA ALA A 157 -1.26 4.23 -13.70
C ALA A 157 -0.87 5.66 -13.32
N VAL A 158 -0.06 5.78 -12.27
CA VAL A 158 0.46 7.05 -11.77
C VAL A 158 1.91 7.20 -12.17
N ASP A 159 2.25 8.25 -12.88
CA ASP A 159 3.65 8.60 -13.18
C ASP A 159 4.40 8.92 -11.90
N ILE A 160 5.40 8.11 -11.59
CA ILE A 160 6.31 8.25 -10.45
C ILE A 160 7.75 8.52 -10.87
N THR A 161 8.00 8.93 -12.11
CA THR A 161 9.35 9.06 -12.67
C THR A 161 10.25 9.92 -11.77
N LYS A 162 9.75 11.06 -11.29
CA LYS A 162 10.47 11.96 -10.40
C LYS A 162 10.61 11.44 -8.96
N HIS A 163 9.79 10.47 -8.56
CA HIS A 163 9.67 9.95 -7.20
C HIS A 163 10.33 8.57 -7.02
N TYR A 164 10.72 7.92 -8.12
CA TYR A 164 11.23 6.56 -8.14
C TYR A 164 12.44 6.36 -7.22
N GLU A 165 13.43 7.24 -7.28
CA GLU A 165 14.63 7.12 -6.43
C GLU A 165 14.32 7.36 -4.94
N ARG A 166 13.38 8.23 -4.63
CA ARG A 166 12.93 8.43 -3.25
C ARG A 166 12.15 7.22 -2.73
N ARG A 167 11.28 6.62 -3.56
CA ARG A 167 10.62 5.35 -3.28
C ARG A 167 11.64 4.24 -3.02
N ARG A 168 12.66 4.09 -3.89
CA ARG A 168 13.73 3.13 -3.72
C ARG A 168 14.43 3.29 -2.37
N ARG A 169 14.74 4.52 -1.95
CA ARG A 169 15.33 4.78 -0.63
C ARG A 169 14.41 4.38 0.51
N ALA A 170 13.11 4.57 0.40
CA ALA A 170 12.14 4.15 1.41
C ALA A 170 12.11 2.62 1.55
N ILE A 171 12.13 1.87 0.46
CA ILE A 171 12.23 0.41 0.46
C ILE A 171 13.53 -0.04 1.13
N LEU A 172 14.67 0.56 0.75
CA LEU A 172 15.98 0.21 1.30
C LEU A 172 16.19 0.64 2.77
N ALA A 173 15.25 1.37 3.37
CA ALA A 173 15.22 1.64 4.80
C ALA A 173 14.94 0.38 5.64
N TYR A 174 14.33 -0.65 5.01
CA TYR A 174 14.14 -1.97 5.62
C TYR A 174 15.41 -2.84 5.44
N THR A 175 16.46 -2.45 6.14
CA THR A 175 17.76 -3.10 6.01
C THR A 175 17.76 -4.55 6.45
N SER A 176 16.92 -4.90 7.44
CA SER A 176 16.75 -6.29 7.89
C SER A 176 16.20 -7.18 6.78
N GLN A 177 15.34 -6.64 5.91
CA GLN A 177 14.69 -7.38 4.84
C GLN A 177 15.56 -7.43 3.57
N PHE A 178 16.09 -6.29 3.14
CA PHE A 178 16.70 -6.13 1.81
C PHE A 178 18.22 -6.05 1.81
N ARG A 179 18.88 -5.92 2.98
CA ARG A 179 20.33 -5.89 3.10
C ARG A 179 20.85 -6.79 4.24
N PRO A 180 20.52 -8.10 4.22
CA PRO A 180 20.93 -8.98 5.29
C PRO A 180 22.46 -9.15 5.33
N PRO A 181 23.02 -9.45 6.51
CA PRO A 181 24.41 -9.84 6.64
C PRO A 181 24.75 -11.05 5.75
N LYS A 182 25.98 -11.13 5.25
CA LYS A 182 26.44 -12.22 4.35
C LYS A 182 26.18 -13.64 4.88
N ARG A 183 26.04 -13.82 6.20
CA ARG A 183 25.71 -15.11 6.84
C ARG A 183 24.28 -15.61 6.57
N ASP A 184 23.33 -14.72 6.30
CA ASP A 184 21.92 -15.05 6.14
C ASP A 184 21.48 -15.27 4.67
N ARG A 185 22.41 -15.30 3.73
CA ARG A 185 22.14 -15.46 2.29
C ARG A 185 21.60 -16.84 1.88
N LYS A 186 21.34 -17.74 2.82
CA LYS A 186 20.87 -19.12 2.53
C LYS A 186 19.36 -19.28 2.44
N SER A 187 18.58 -18.24 2.69
CA SER A 187 17.12 -18.31 2.53
C SER A 187 16.76 -18.30 1.04
N LYS A 188 16.09 -19.35 0.58
CA LYS A 188 15.53 -19.44 -0.79
C LYS A 188 14.23 -18.62 -0.98
N VAL A 189 13.72 -18.02 0.09
CA VAL A 189 12.43 -17.31 0.11
C VAL A 189 12.61 -15.82 -0.18
N GLU A 190 13.78 -15.27 0.07
CA GLU A 190 14.03 -13.84 -0.07
C GLU A 190 14.96 -13.55 -1.24
N LEU A 191 14.57 -12.54 -2.01
CA LEU A 191 15.32 -12.10 -3.18
C LEU A 191 16.63 -11.41 -2.77
N PRO A 192 17.75 -11.67 -3.45
CA PRO A 192 18.91 -10.82 -3.40
C PRO A 192 18.55 -9.36 -3.74
N LEU A 193 19.30 -8.40 -3.17
CA LEU A 193 19.00 -6.98 -3.34
C LEU A 193 18.97 -6.55 -4.81
N ASP A 194 19.94 -7.01 -5.58
CA ASP A 194 20.06 -6.76 -7.02
C ASP A 194 18.83 -7.30 -7.79
N GLU A 195 18.39 -8.51 -7.48
CA GLU A 195 17.18 -9.09 -8.08
C GLU A 195 15.91 -8.34 -7.67
N LEU A 196 15.80 -7.90 -6.41
CA LEU A 196 14.69 -7.06 -5.95
C LEU A 196 14.66 -5.74 -6.71
N GLU A 197 15.80 -5.05 -6.80
CA GLU A 197 15.91 -3.77 -7.51
C GLU A 197 15.60 -3.93 -9.00
N GLU A 198 16.03 -5.00 -9.63
CA GLU A 198 15.69 -5.31 -11.01
C GLU A 198 14.18 -5.53 -11.18
N ARG A 199 13.56 -6.38 -10.37
CA ARG A 199 12.10 -6.63 -10.43
C ARG A 199 11.29 -5.37 -10.23
N MET A 200 11.66 -4.54 -9.26
CA MET A 200 11.00 -3.26 -9.01
C MET A 200 11.12 -2.31 -10.21
N SER A 201 12.32 -2.24 -10.81
CA SER A 201 12.58 -1.41 -11.98
C SER A 201 11.79 -1.90 -13.19
N LEU A 202 11.80 -3.21 -13.47
CA LEU A 202 11.07 -3.82 -14.57
C LEU A 202 9.57 -3.55 -14.47
N GLN A 203 8.98 -3.75 -13.29
CA GLN A 203 7.55 -3.51 -13.09
C GLN A 203 7.19 -2.03 -13.25
N ALA A 204 7.96 -1.12 -12.64
CA ALA A 204 7.69 0.31 -12.76
C ALA A 204 7.88 0.81 -14.20
N ARG A 205 8.84 0.27 -14.95
CA ARG A 205 9.03 0.54 -16.39
C ARG A 205 7.89 -0.03 -17.23
N HIS A 206 7.42 -1.24 -16.91
CA HIS A 206 6.29 -1.86 -17.60
C HIS A 206 5.04 -0.96 -17.53
N TYR A 207 4.65 -0.53 -16.33
CA TYR A 207 3.54 0.42 -16.18
C TYR A 207 3.85 1.80 -16.78
N GLY A 208 5.09 2.26 -16.67
CA GLY A 208 5.53 3.51 -17.30
C GLY A 208 5.35 3.50 -18.82
N ARG A 209 5.71 2.38 -19.46
CA ARG A 209 5.52 2.21 -20.90
C ARG A 209 4.05 2.32 -21.32
N MET A 210 3.12 1.82 -20.51
CA MET A 210 1.68 1.87 -20.82
C MET A 210 1.13 3.30 -20.94
N ILE A 211 1.76 4.27 -20.25
CA ILE A 211 1.34 5.67 -20.20
C ILE A 211 2.39 6.64 -20.78
N GLY A 212 3.46 6.12 -21.40
CA GLY A 212 4.47 6.94 -22.07
C GLY A 212 5.44 7.67 -21.12
N VAL A 213 5.71 7.12 -19.91
CA VAL A 213 6.66 7.68 -18.93
C VAL A 213 7.71 6.65 -18.54
N LYS A 214 8.77 7.09 -17.83
CA LYS A 214 9.88 6.19 -17.47
C LYS A 214 9.48 5.18 -16.38
N PHE A 215 8.80 5.63 -15.34
CA PHE A 215 8.36 4.81 -14.22
C PHE A 215 6.93 5.17 -13.80
N ALA A 216 6.10 4.15 -13.56
CA ALA A 216 4.75 4.32 -13.04
C ALA A 216 4.39 3.23 -12.03
N GLU A 217 3.34 3.48 -11.27
CA GLU A 217 2.67 2.51 -10.41
C GLU A 217 1.25 2.28 -10.94
N GLY A 218 0.87 1.00 -11.08
CA GLY A 218 -0.43 0.59 -11.62
C GLY A 218 -1.46 0.37 -10.52
N PHE A 219 -2.69 0.76 -10.81
CA PHE A 219 -3.84 0.59 -9.91
C PHE A 219 -5.05 0.03 -10.64
N VAL A 220 -5.89 -0.67 -9.88
CA VAL A 220 -7.18 -1.16 -10.35
C VAL A 220 -8.27 -0.52 -9.52
N VAL A 221 -9.36 -0.14 -10.16
CA VAL A 221 -10.64 0.23 -9.53
C VAL A 221 -11.72 -0.75 -9.97
N LYS A 222 -12.66 -1.06 -9.08
CA LYS A 222 -13.80 -1.92 -9.38
C LYS A 222 -14.96 -1.13 -10.00
N GLU A 223 -15.01 0.15 -9.67
CA GLU A 223 -16.08 1.05 -10.08
C GLU A 223 -15.90 1.52 -11.52
N VAL A 224 -17.01 1.71 -12.22
CA VAL A 224 -17.00 2.33 -13.55
C VAL A 224 -16.68 3.82 -13.42
N PHE A 225 -15.78 4.29 -14.24
CA PHE A 225 -15.41 5.71 -14.29
C PHE A 225 -16.52 6.52 -14.96
N GLN A 226 -17.11 7.49 -14.23
CA GLN A 226 -18.07 8.43 -14.80
C GLN A 226 -17.32 9.61 -15.43
N THR A 227 -17.72 9.98 -16.63
CA THR A 227 -17.26 11.22 -17.29
C THR A 227 -18.40 11.90 -18.00
N ASP A 228 -18.44 13.22 -17.91
CA ASP A 228 -19.41 14.06 -18.64
C ASP A 228 -18.82 14.57 -19.98
N ASP A 229 -17.52 14.36 -20.20
CA ASP A 229 -16.81 14.85 -21.39
C ASP A 229 -15.78 13.80 -21.85
N ILE A 230 -16.14 13.04 -22.86
CA ILE A 230 -15.26 11.99 -23.43
C ILE A 230 -14.05 12.56 -24.18
N VAL A 231 -14.12 13.81 -24.64
CA VAL A 231 -13.02 14.47 -25.36
C VAL A 231 -11.87 14.84 -24.39
N LYS A 232 -12.22 15.21 -23.15
CA LYS A 232 -11.24 15.56 -22.11
C LYS A 232 -10.75 14.35 -21.29
N MET A 233 -11.21 13.14 -21.60
CA MET A 233 -10.72 11.95 -20.90
C MET A 233 -9.19 11.84 -21.02
N PRO A 234 -8.45 11.62 -19.91
CA PRO A 234 -6.98 11.55 -19.92
C PRO A 234 -6.49 10.19 -20.42
N VAL A 235 -6.97 9.76 -21.59
CA VAL A 235 -6.59 8.51 -22.25
C VAL A 235 -5.86 8.85 -23.55
N ARG A 236 -4.69 8.23 -23.76
CA ARG A 236 -3.94 8.32 -25.02
C ARG A 236 -3.93 6.95 -25.67
N SER A 237 -4.46 6.85 -26.87
CA SER A 237 -4.51 5.60 -27.63
C SER A 237 -3.31 5.43 -28.56
N MET A 238 -2.61 6.53 -28.87
CA MET A 238 -1.41 6.58 -29.74
C MET A 238 -0.43 7.65 -29.23
#